data_365a742b4baa919e08d26864609b2c8b
#
_entry.id   365a742b4baa919e08d26864609b2c8b
#
_cell.length_a   1.000
_cell.length_b   1.000
_cell.length_c   1.000
_cell.angle_alpha   90.00
_cell.angle_beta   90.00
_cell.angle_gamma   90.00
#
_symmetry.space_group_name_H-M   'P 1'
#
loop_
_entity.id
_entity.type
_entity.pdbx_description
1 polymer ?
#
loop_
_entity_poly.entity_id
_entity_poly.type
_entity_poly.pdbx_seq_one_letter_code
_entity_poly.pdbx_strand_id
1 'polypeptide(L)'
;VELDNGAYTVKAFYGTNTDAASRTGFYVEGSNSFNLNGETDKSISLTCTPTYGKVKVEFTEMDTYFSDYYVTYSTSALGSSSTAKWSKADTEPWYLKLNNGGETVTATIYLTPKSQYQTKAATVVRTYDLAPNKAWTLQVAPSYNDKTGQLGVSIKIDEGTNDIPVDIVIPSEWV
;
A
#
# COMPACT_ATOMS: atom_id res chain seq x y z
N VAL A 1 18.50 -34.89 2.91
CA VAL A 1 19.15 -34.56 4.19
C VAL A 1 18.76 -35.65 5.17
N GLU A 2 19.74 -36.27 5.82
CA GLU A 2 19.50 -37.20 6.92
C GLU A 2 19.39 -36.38 8.23
N LEU A 3 18.38 -36.66 9.01
CA LEU A 3 18.11 -36.00 10.29
C LEU A 3 17.80 -37.08 11.34
N ASP A 4 18.25 -36.85 12.56
CA ASP A 4 17.91 -37.70 13.70
C ASP A 4 16.42 -37.55 14.08
N ASN A 5 15.91 -38.47 14.91
CA ASN A 5 14.58 -38.32 15.48
C ASN A 5 14.50 -37.04 16.32
N GLY A 6 13.42 -36.28 16.13
CA GLY A 6 13.23 -35.02 16.83
C GLY A 6 12.23 -34.09 16.19
N ALA A 7 12.06 -32.93 16.82
CA ALA A 7 11.20 -31.85 16.34
C ALA A 7 12.02 -30.88 15.46
N TYR A 8 11.50 -30.57 14.29
CA TYR A 8 12.15 -29.71 13.30
C TYR A 8 11.21 -28.63 12.78
N THR A 9 11.80 -27.53 12.35
CA THR A 9 11.11 -26.50 11.59
C THR A 9 11.89 -26.23 10.31
N VAL A 10 11.25 -26.41 9.17
CA VAL A 10 11.77 -25.97 7.87
C VAL A 10 11.24 -24.57 7.58
N LYS A 11 12.12 -23.72 7.07
CA LYS A 11 11.76 -22.37 6.59
C LYS A 11 12.27 -22.21 5.17
N ALA A 12 11.47 -21.57 4.32
CA ALA A 12 11.90 -21.08 3.02
C ALA A 12 11.51 -19.61 2.89
N PHE A 13 12.33 -18.85 2.18
CA PHE A 13 12.08 -17.44 1.91
C PHE A 13 12.72 -17.02 0.60
N TYR A 14 12.18 -15.94 0.04
CA TYR A 14 12.76 -15.25 -1.11
C TYR A 14 12.64 -13.74 -0.93
N GLY A 15 13.68 -13.02 -1.35
CA GLY A 15 13.77 -11.58 -1.20
C GLY A 15 14.45 -11.16 0.10
N THR A 16 14.38 -9.88 0.41
CA THR A 16 14.98 -9.29 1.61
C THR A 16 13.90 -8.77 2.54
N ASN A 17 13.87 -9.29 3.75
CA ASN A 17 13.01 -8.74 4.79
C ASN A 17 13.63 -7.43 5.30
N THR A 18 12.94 -6.32 5.06
CA THR A 18 13.37 -4.97 5.43
C THR A 18 12.23 -4.23 6.12
N ASP A 19 12.57 -3.26 6.96
CA ASP A 19 11.60 -2.36 7.60
C ASP A 19 11.22 -1.17 6.71
N ALA A 20 11.86 -1.06 5.55
CA ALA A 20 11.58 -0.01 4.58
C ALA A 20 10.58 -0.47 3.52
N ALA A 21 9.84 0.48 2.94
CA ALA A 21 9.10 0.23 1.72
C ALA A 21 10.04 -0.05 0.54
N SER A 22 9.63 -0.90 -0.39
CA SER A 22 10.41 -1.26 -1.58
C SER A 22 9.58 -1.10 -2.85
N ARG A 23 10.22 -0.65 -3.93
CA ARG A 23 9.63 -0.66 -5.28
C ARG A 23 10.08 -1.86 -6.12
N THR A 24 11.17 -2.51 -5.74
CA THR A 24 11.85 -3.52 -6.57
C THR A 24 11.65 -4.95 -6.12
N GLY A 25 10.87 -5.17 -5.09
CA GLY A 25 10.65 -6.53 -4.62
C GLY A 25 9.82 -6.63 -3.37
N PHE A 26 9.39 -7.82 -3.12
CA PHE A 26 8.63 -8.21 -1.94
C PHE A 26 9.32 -9.41 -1.29
N TYR A 27 9.08 -9.58 -0.02
CA TYR A 27 9.56 -10.71 0.74
C TYR A 27 8.45 -11.76 0.86
N VAL A 28 8.79 -12.99 0.55
CA VAL A 28 7.93 -14.16 0.78
C VAL A 28 8.61 -15.09 1.75
N GLU A 29 7.85 -15.66 2.65
CA GLU A 29 8.33 -16.68 3.57
C GLU A 29 7.25 -17.73 3.86
N GLY A 30 7.70 -18.87 4.29
CA GLY A 30 6.87 -19.95 4.79
C GLY A 30 7.65 -20.80 5.78
N SER A 31 6.94 -21.39 6.71
CA SER A 31 7.51 -22.34 7.67
C SER A 31 6.55 -23.47 7.94
N ASN A 32 7.11 -24.65 8.19
CA ASN A 32 6.35 -25.80 8.62
C ASN A 32 7.14 -26.57 9.68
N SER A 33 6.49 -26.95 10.77
CA SER A 33 7.08 -27.75 11.84
C SER A 33 6.64 -29.18 11.75
N PHE A 34 7.55 -30.12 11.97
CA PHE A 34 7.28 -31.56 11.91
C PHE A 34 8.14 -32.32 12.90
N ASN A 35 7.72 -33.54 13.21
CA ASN A 35 8.49 -34.47 14.02
C ASN A 35 8.97 -35.65 13.18
N LEU A 36 10.17 -36.14 13.42
CA LEU A 36 10.70 -37.41 12.96
C LEU A 36 10.69 -38.42 14.10
N ASN A 37 10.08 -39.55 13.87
CA ASN A 37 9.89 -40.62 14.87
C ASN A 37 10.30 -42.02 14.30
N GLY A 38 11.38 -42.05 13.52
CA GLY A 38 11.91 -43.26 12.92
C GLY A 38 11.39 -43.54 11.52
N GLU A 39 10.76 -42.59 10.85
CA GLU A 39 10.41 -42.71 9.43
C GLU A 39 11.69 -42.71 8.58
N THR A 40 11.73 -43.56 7.55
CA THR A 40 12.85 -43.60 6.59
C THR A 40 12.80 -42.46 5.59
N ASP A 41 11.59 -41.98 5.26
CA ASP A 41 11.34 -40.86 4.37
C ASP A 41 10.17 -40.02 4.87
N LYS A 42 10.29 -38.71 4.82
CA LYS A 42 9.21 -37.79 5.15
C LYS A 42 9.15 -36.64 4.14
N SER A 43 8.00 -36.48 3.51
CA SER A 43 7.72 -35.35 2.62
C SER A 43 7.09 -34.20 3.40
N ILE A 44 7.64 -33.02 3.24
CA ILE A 44 7.13 -31.80 3.88
C ILE A 44 6.72 -30.80 2.79
N SER A 45 5.45 -30.43 2.79
CA SER A 45 4.96 -29.35 1.95
C SER A 45 5.13 -28.00 2.65
N LEU A 46 5.61 -27.02 1.90
CA LEU A 46 5.83 -25.66 2.38
C LEU A 46 5.20 -24.66 1.40
N THR A 47 4.34 -23.81 1.92
CA THR A 47 3.76 -22.71 1.16
C THR A 47 4.39 -21.42 1.61
N CYS A 48 5.01 -20.67 0.67
CA CYS A 48 5.53 -19.35 0.92
C CYS A 48 4.51 -18.30 0.44
N THR A 49 4.25 -17.31 1.26
CA THR A 49 3.33 -16.20 0.96
C THR A 49 4.03 -14.87 1.10
N PRO A 50 3.66 -13.85 0.30
CA PRO A 50 4.13 -12.49 0.51
C PRO A 50 3.74 -11.98 1.90
N THR A 51 4.66 -11.33 2.57
CA THR A 51 4.45 -10.70 3.89
C THR A 51 4.17 -9.21 3.79
N TYR A 52 4.34 -8.64 2.59
CA TYR A 52 4.10 -7.23 2.30
C TYR A 52 2.75 -7.04 1.61
N GLY A 53 2.17 -5.86 1.82
CA GLY A 53 1.04 -5.37 1.05
C GLY A 53 1.51 -4.48 -0.09
N LYS A 54 0.82 -4.52 -1.22
CA LYS A 54 1.11 -3.72 -2.41
C LYS A 54 0.19 -2.52 -2.49
N VAL A 55 0.74 -1.34 -2.74
CA VAL A 55 -0.05 -0.13 -2.99
C VAL A 55 0.37 0.53 -4.30
N LYS A 56 -0.61 1.09 -5.00
CA LYS A 56 -0.46 1.85 -6.24
C LYS A 56 -1.31 3.10 -6.16
N VAL A 57 -0.94 4.16 -6.88
CA VAL A 57 -1.78 5.33 -7.09
C VAL A 57 -2.00 5.52 -8.58
N GLU A 58 -3.22 5.83 -8.95
CA GLU A 58 -3.60 6.25 -10.29
C GLU A 58 -4.15 7.68 -10.22
N PHE A 59 -3.46 8.60 -10.88
CA PHE A 59 -3.88 9.98 -11.02
C PHE A 59 -4.52 10.17 -12.40
N THR A 60 -5.77 10.65 -12.41
CA THR A 60 -6.49 10.90 -13.64
C THR A 60 -6.76 12.41 -13.76
N GLU A 61 -6.36 13.02 -14.88
CA GLU A 61 -6.63 14.43 -15.24
C GLU A 61 -6.23 15.49 -14.18
N MET A 62 -5.36 15.12 -13.24
CA MET A 62 -4.97 16.01 -12.15
C MET A 62 -4.25 17.27 -12.64
N ASP A 63 -3.42 17.17 -13.68
CA ASP A 63 -2.65 18.30 -14.22
C ASP A 63 -3.53 19.44 -14.80
N THR A 64 -4.82 19.22 -15.01
CA THR A 64 -5.75 20.28 -15.43
C THR A 64 -5.91 21.33 -14.34
N TYR A 65 -6.06 20.90 -13.09
CA TYR A 65 -6.42 21.74 -11.95
C TYR A 65 -5.30 21.94 -10.93
N PHE A 66 -4.36 21.01 -10.85
CA PHE A 66 -3.27 21.00 -9.87
C PHE A 66 -1.92 21.19 -10.53
N SER A 67 -1.05 21.99 -9.91
CA SER A 67 0.33 22.20 -10.33
C SER A 67 1.26 21.13 -9.79
N ASP A 68 0.98 20.64 -8.57
CA ASP A 68 1.70 19.52 -7.96
C ASP A 68 0.74 18.65 -7.11
N TYR A 69 1.03 17.38 -7.07
CA TYR A 69 0.29 16.40 -6.26
C TYR A 69 1.13 15.15 -6.05
N TYR A 70 0.98 14.54 -4.88
CA TYR A 70 1.62 13.28 -4.54
C TYR A 70 0.91 12.62 -3.37
N VAL A 71 1.20 11.34 -3.14
CA VAL A 71 0.70 10.57 -1.99
C VAL A 71 1.88 10.07 -1.17
N THR A 72 1.75 10.09 0.14
CA THR A 72 2.66 9.36 1.03
C THR A 72 1.91 8.27 1.75
N TYR A 73 2.53 7.11 1.86
CA TYR A 73 2.01 5.98 2.62
C TYR A 73 2.82 5.78 3.89
N SER A 74 2.14 5.49 4.99
CA SER A 74 2.77 5.09 6.24
C SER A 74 2.03 3.92 6.88
N THR A 75 2.80 3.05 7.54
CA THR A 75 2.30 1.93 8.34
C THR A 75 3.08 1.90 9.65
N SER A 76 2.57 1.25 10.69
CA SER A 76 3.31 1.11 11.93
C SER A 76 4.58 0.25 11.77
N ALA A 77 4.53 -0.75 10.88
CA ALA A 77 5.66 -1.62 10.58
C ALA A 77 6.80 -0.95 9.81
N LEU A 78 6.55 0.18 9.11
CA LEU A 78 7.59 0.95 8.43
C LEU A 78 8.41 1.83 9.38
N GLY A 79 7.95 2.03 10.61
CA GLY A 79 8.56 2.96 11.53
C GLY A 79 8.41 4.43 11.12
N SER A 80 8.80 5.34 12.02
CA SER A 80 8.59 6.80 11.85
C SER A 80 9.47 7.47 10.78
N SER A 81 10.53 6.81 10.34
CA SER A 81 11.51 7.37 9.39
C SER A 81 11.30 6.95 7.94
N SER A 82 10.36 6.07 7.66
CA SER A 82 10.16 5.51 6.32
C SER A 82 8.76 5.82 5.82
N THR A 83 8.65 6.82 4.93
CA THR A 83 7.43 7.09 4.17
C THR A 83 7.63 6.69 2.72
N ALA A 84 6.70 5.91 2.18
CA ALA A 84 6.67 5.58 0.77
C ALA A 84 5.97 6.73 0.01
N LYS A 85 6.74 7.55 -0.70
CA LYS A 85 6.19 8.64 -1.51
C LYS A 85 5.88 8.18 -2.92
N TRP A 86 4.65 8.44 -3.37
CA TRP A 86 4.19 8.27 -4.74
C TRP A 86 4.02 9.64 -5.40
N SER A 87 4.89 9.95 -6.32
CA SER A 87 4.86 11.19 -7.11
C SER A 87 4.05 10.99 -8.40
N LYS A 88 3.67 12.07 -9.05
CA LYS A 88 2.87 12.03 -10.29
C LYS A 88 3.51 11.30 -11.47
N ALA A 89 4.83 11.16 -11.47
CA ALA A 89 5.58 10.44 -12.51
C ALA A 89 5.81 8.96 -12.19
N ASP A 90 5.42 8.50 -11.01
CA ASP A 90 5.68 7.13 -10.58
C ASP A 90 4.69 6.16 -11.24
N THR A 91 5.19 5.02 -11.67
CA THR A 91 4.42 3.92 -12.28
C THR A 91 4.51 2.61 -11.52
N GLU A 92 5.63 2.41 -10.83
CA GLU A 92 5.91 1.18 -10.11
C GLU A 92 5.30 1.19 -8.71
N PRO A 93 4.66 0.08 -8.29
CA PRO A 93 4.02 0.00 -6.99
C PRO A 93 5.02 0.08 -5.84
N TRP A 94 4.53 0.44 -4.66
CA TRP A 94 5.22 0.23 -3.42
C TRP A 94 4.79 -1.08 -2.77
N TYR A 95 5.75 -1.81 -2.24
CA TYR A 95 5.57 -2.94 -1.33
C TYR A 95 5.83 -2.45 0.08
N LEU A 96 4.79 -2.42 0.90
CA LEU A 96 4.84 -1.92 2.27
C LEU A 96 4.96 -3.09 3.23
N LYS A 97 5.92 -3.03 4.15
CA LYS A 97 5.96 -3.95 5.27
C LYS A 97 4.72 -3.75 6.12
N LEU A 98 4.12 -4.85 6.54
CA LEU A 98 2.94 -4.87 7.40
C LEU A 98 3.21 -5.77 8.60
N ASN A 99 2.54 -5.49 9.70
CA ASN A 99 2.49 -6.40 10.84
C ASN A 99 1.72 -7.68 10.47
N ASN A 100 1.99 -8.78 11.20
CA ASN A 100 1.32 -10.06 10.99
C ASN A 100 -0.20 -9.89 11.04
N GLY A 101 -0.89 -10.41 10.00
CA GLY A 101 -2.33 -10.30 9.85
C GLY A 101 -2.82 -9.01 9.18
N GLY A 102 -1.92 -8.08 8.90
CA GLY A 102 -2.24 -6.78 8.32
C GLY A 102 -2.33 -5.66 9.35
N GLU A 103 -2.45 -4.44 8.83
CA GLU A 103 -2.58 -3.24 9.64
C GLU A 103 -3.26 -2.10 8.86
N THR A 104 -3.65 -1.06 9.59
CA THR A 104 -4.16 0.17 8.99
C THR A 104 -3.03 0.94 8.31
N VAL A 105 -3.19 1.19 7.02
CA VAL A 105 -2.32 2.03 6.20
C VAL A 105 -2.89 3.43 6.15
N THR A 106 -2.04 4.43 6.34
CA THR A 106 -2.40 5.83 6.16
C THR A 106 -1.87 6.33 4.82
N ALA A 107 -2.77 6.75 3.94
CA ALA A 107 -2.45 7.46 2.71
C ALA A 107 -2.71 8.97 2.92
N THR A 108 -1.68 9.78 2.77
CA THR A 108 -1.79 11.24 2.84
C THR A 108 -1.59 11.81 1.44
N ILE A 109 -2.63 12.42 0.89
CA ILE A 109 -2.67 12.99 -0.44
C ILE A 109 -2.40 14.49 -0.32
N TYR A 110 -1.35 14.97 -0.97
CA TYR A 110 -0.96 16.37 -0.99
C TYR A 110 -1.34 16.96 -2.35
N LEU A 111 -1.98 18.11 -2.33
CA LEU A 111 -2.56 18.76 -3.49
C LEU A 111 -2.16 20.24 -3.51
N THR A 112 -1.52 20.68 -4.58
CA THR A 112 -1.21 22.09 -4.84
C THR A 112 -2.03 22.55 -6.04
N PRO A 113 -3.15 23.26 -5.85
CA PRO A 113 -3.97 23.77 -6.94
C PRO A 113 -3.18 24.76 -7.80
N LYS A 114 -3.58 24.91 -9.05
CA LYS A 114 -3.16 26.04 -9.87
C LYS A 114 -3.83 27.32 -9.35
N SER A 115 -3.10 28.41 -9.31
CA SER A 115 -3.55 29.69 -8.71
C SER A 115 -4.85 30.26 -9.29
N GLN A 116 -5.18 29.90 -10.53
CA GLN A 116 -6.43 30.32 -11.17
C GLN A 116 -7.68 29.63 -10.61
N TYR A 117 -7.52 28.49 -9.92
CA TYR A 117 -8.62 27.78 -9.28
C TYR A 117 -8.63 27.99 -7.77
N GLN A 118 -7.44 28.02 -7.16
CA GLN A 118 -7.29 28.12 -5.73
C GLN A 118 -5.85 28.49 -5.34
N THR A 119 -5.68 29.17 -4.21
CA THR A 119 -4.37 29.67 -3.77
C THR A 119 -3.73 28.85 -2.66
N LYS A 120 -4.52 28.02 -1.97
CA LYS A 120 -4.03 27.23 -0.84
C LYS A 120 -3.83 25.77 -1.23
N ALA A 121 -2.73 25.18 -0.77
CA ALA A 121 -2.52 23.75 -0.82
C ALA A 121 -3.47 23.03 0.14
N ALA A 122 -3.87 21.82 -0.24
CA ALA A 122 -4.74 20.98 0.57
C ALA A 122 -4.10 19.62 0.86
N THR A 123 -4.46 19.03 1.97
CA THR A 123 -4.04 17.67 2.35
C THR A 123 -5.25 16.85 2.71
N VAL A 124 -5.36 15.65 2.12
CA VAL A 124 -6.44 14.70 2.41
C VAL A 124 -5.82 13.43 2.97
N VAL A 125 -6.31 12.98 4.11
CA VAL A 125 -5.84 11.73 4.75
C VAL A 125 -6.91 10.66 4.58
N ARG A 126 -6.47 9.46 4.21
CA ARG A 126 -7.29 8.25 4.14
C ARG A 126 -6.58 7.11 4.84
N THR A 127 -7.36 6.34 5.57
CA THR A 127 -6.91 5.13 6.23
C THR A 127 -7.71 3.95 5.72
N TYR A 128 -7.05 2.82 5.54
CA TYR A 128 -7.67 1.56 5.16
C TYR A 128 -6.82 0.40 5.64
N ASP A 129 -7.45 -0.75 5.82
CA ASP A 129 -6.75 -1.94 6.27
C ASP A 129 -6.15 -2.68 5.07
N LEU A 130 -4.86 -2.97 5.15
CA LEU A 130 -4.12 -3.73 4.16
C LEU A 130 -3.55 -4.97 4.81
N ALA A 131 -3.89 -6.13 4.27
CA ALA A 131 -3.33 -7.41 4.69
C ALA A 131 -2.12 -7.80 3.83
N PRO A 132 -1.21 -8.65 4.36
CA PRO A 132 -0.17 -9.27 3.55
C PRO A 132 -0.76 -9.98 2.32
N ASN A 133 -0.03 -9.96 1.22
CA ASN A 133 -0.44 -10.52 -0.07
C ASN A 133 -1.70 -9.87 -0.69
N LYS A 134 -2.10 -8.70 -0.23
CA LYS A 134 -3.16 -7.91 -0.84
C LYS A 134 -2.60 -6.71 -1.56
N ALA A 135 -3.37 -6.22 -2.54
CA ALA A 135 -3.02 -5.06 -3.34
C ALA A 135 -4.16 -4.05 -3.33
N TRP A 136 -3.80 -2.76 -3.23
CA TRP A 136 -4.74 -1.65 -3.27
C TRP A 136 -4.30 -0.62 -4.28
N THR A 137 -5.26 -0.12 -5.06
CA THR A 137 -5.05 1.01 -5.95
C THR A 137 -5.87 2.19 -5.47
N LEU A 138 -5.19 3.29 -5.18
CA LEU A 138 -5.80 4.57 -4.84
C LEU A 138 -5.98 5.36 -6.12
N GLN A 139 -7.23 5.55 -6.55
CA GLN A 139 -7.59 6.35 -7.73
C GLN A 139 -7.95 7.75 -7.28
N VAL A 140 -7.26 8.75 -7.83
CA VAL A 140 -7.44 10.17 -7.49
C VAL A 140 -7.72 10.95 -8.76
N ALA A 141 -8.86 11.63 -8.81
CA ALA A 141 -9.27 12.48 -9.91
C ALA A 141 -9.76 13.84 -9.40
N PRO A 142 -9.62 14.93 -10.16
CA PRO A 142 -10.17 16.22 -9.78
C PRO A 142 -11.71 16.18 -9.79
N SER A 143 -12.29 16.98 -8.93
CA SER A 143 -13.72 17.29 -8.92
C SER A 143 -13.88 18.79 -8.91
N TYR A 144 -14.38 19.37 -9.99
CA TYR A 144 -14.55 20.80 -10.12
C TYR A 144 -16.00 21.15 -10.42
N ASN A 145 -16.53 22.11 -9.67
CA ASN A 145 -17.88 22.60 -9.88
C ASN A 145 -17.83 23.98 -10.56
N ASP A 146 -18.12 24.03 -11.84
CA ASP A 146 -18.08 25.25 -12.65
C ASP A 146 -19.03 26.36 -12.17
N LYS A 147 -20.11 25.97 -11.47
CA LYS A 147 -21.11 26.94 -10.99
C LYS A 147 -20.66 27.63 -9.70
N THR A 148 -19.93 26.95 -8.85
CA THR A 148 -19.49 27.46 -7.56
C THR A 148 -18.01 27.82 -7.54
N GLY A 149 -17.23 27.39 -8.54
CA GLY A 149 -15.76 27.50 -8.56
C GLY A 149 -15.06 26.59 -7.55
N GLN A 150 -15.78 25.64 -6.95
CA GLN A 150 -15.23 24.78 -5.93
C GLN A 150 -14.40 23.66 -6.56
N LEU A 151 -13.13 23.58 -6.15
CA LEU A 151 -12.21 22.50 -6.54
C LEU A 151 -12.10 21.48 -5.41
N GLY A 152 -12.19 20.22 -5.75
CA GLY A 152 -12.02 19.08 -4.86
C GLY A 152 -11.30 17.93 -5.55
N VAL A 153 -11.33 16.77 -4.93
CA VAL A 153 -10.87 15.49 -5.51
C VAL A 153 -11.86 14.37 -5.20
N SER A 154 -12.05 13.51 -6.18
CA SER A 154 -12.71 12.21 -6.00
C SER A 154 -11.62 11.18 -5.70
N ILE A 155 -11.84 10.38 -4.67
CA ILE A 155 -10.92 9.34 -4.23
C ILE A 155 -11.66 8.02 -4.19
N LYS A 156 -11.17 7.05 -4.97
CA LYS A 156 -11.65 5.67 -4.95
C LYS A 156 -10.53 4.75 -4.52
N ILE A 157 -10.87 3.72 -3.79
CA ILE A 157 -9.93 2.68 -3.37
C ILE A 157 -10.40 1.38 -3.99
N ASP A 158 -9.56 0.82 -4.85
CA ASP A 158 -9.79 -0.45 -5.52
C ASP A 158 -9.02 -1.55 -4.79
N GLU A 159 -9.75 -2.46 -4.18
CA GLU A 159 -9.21 -3.64 -3.48
C GLU A 159 -8.93 -4.81 -4.45
N GLY A 160 -9.12 -4.60 -5.74
CA GLY A 160 -8.98 -5.65 -6.75
C GLY A 160 -10.09 -6.69 -6.74
N THR A 161 -11.08 -6.53 -5.86
CA THR A 161 -12.22 -7.47 -5.74
C THR A 161 -13.58 -6.82 -5.54
N ASN A 162 -13.65 -5.57 -5.06
CA ASN A 162 -14.91 -4.84 -4.90
C ASN A 162 -14.66 -3.33 -4.97
N ASP A 163 -15.09 -2.70 -6.03
CA ASP A 163 -15.09 -1.24 -6.17
C ASP A 163 -16.17 -0.63 -5.26
N ILE A 164 -15.75 -0.01 -4.18
CA ILE A 164 -16.61 0.88 -3.41
C ILE A 164 -16.15 2.31 -3.70
N PRO A 165 -16.79 3.03 -4.63
CA PRO A 165 -16.45 4.41 -4.89
C PRO A 165 -16.82 5.27 -3.68
N VAL A 166 -15.86 6.05 -3.20
CA VAL A 166 -16.09 7.08 -2.18
C VAL A 166 -15.76 8.43 -2.78
N ASP A 167 -16.78 9.16 -3.19
CA ASP A 167 -16.62 10.52 -3.66
C ASP A 167 -16.47 11.46 -2.47
N ILE A 168 -15.36 12.20 -2.42
CA ILE A 168 -15.08 13.14 -1.35
C ILE A 168 -14.87 14.50 -1.98
N VAL A 169 -15.81 15.40 -1.64
CA VAL A 169 -15.67 16.82 -1.93
C VAL A 169 -14.85 17.44 -0.80
N ILE A 170 -13.78 18.17 -1.14
CA ILE A 170 -13.05 18.97 -0.15
C ILE A 170 -13.91 20.20 0.13
N PRO A 171 -14.39 20.39 1.37
CA PRO A 171 -15.17 21.58 1.71
C PRO A 171 -14.37 22.85 1.45
N SER A 172 -15.01 23.89 0.92
CA SER A 172 -14.37 25.17 0.63
C SER A 172 -13.75 25.84 1.87
N GLU A 173 -14.25 25.52 3.05
CA GLU A 173 -13.74 25.99 4.34
C GLU A 173 -12.39 25.38 4.74
N TRP A 174 -11.98 24.29 4.09
CA TRP A 174 -10.67 23.64 4.30
C TRP A 174 -9.60 24.15 3.35
N VAL A 175 -9.94 25.18 2.64
CA VAL A 175 -9.12 25.74 1.57
C VAL A 175 -8.78 27.20 1.83
#